data_dabb8a4e3ab6d921483ca8e450a8aa89
#
_entry.id   dabb8a4e3ab6d921483ca8e450a8aa89
#
_cell.length_a   1.000
_cell.length_b   1.000
_cell.length_c   1.000
_cell.angle_alpha   90.00
_cell.angle_beta   90.00
_cell.angle_gamma   90.00
#
_symmetry.space_group_name_H-M   'P 1'
#
loop_
_entity.id
_entity.type
_entity.pdbx_description
1 polymer ?
#
loop_
_entity_poly.entity_id
_entity_poly.type
_entity_poly.pdbx_seq_one_letter_code
_entity_poly.pdbx_strand_id
1 'polypeptide(L)'
;MQASPLSNQTAPLSRAIADRALTLRWEAVPEDVRDYLRLCIADAIGIAFASRRYSFSSMALDSLELLRSEGGSTIIGQTEKVAMRDAALINGLLIHGLDYDDTHLASVVHCTASALPAALALAEARGQSGEALLLSTLMAIEIDAMLGTQAGGVFQPVSYTHLTLPTNREV
;
A
#
# COMPACT_ATOMS: atom_id res chain seq x y z
N MET A 1 25.92 34.78 29.50
CA MET A 1 25.21 33.57 29.16
C MET A 1 24.65 33.77 27.76
N GLN A 2 25.43 33.42 26.71
CA GLN A 2 25.07 33.63 25.31
C GLN A 2 24.26 32.43 24.84
N ALA A 3 23.06 32.67 24.38
CA ALA A 3 22.23 31.67 23.70
C ALA A 3 22.89 31.31 22.37
N SER A 4 23.24 30.04 22.19
CA SER A 4 23.73 29.49 20.94
C SER A 4 22.64 29.58 19.89
N PRO A 5 22.92 30.00 18.66
CA PRO A 5 21.89 30.02 17.60
C PRO A 5 21.58 28.58 17.18
N LEU A 6 20.34 28.17 17.32
CA LEU A 6 19.79 26.98 16.67
C LEU A 6 19.73 27.24 15.16
N SER A 7 20.86 27.07 14.50
CA SER A 7 20.97 27.16 13.06
C SER A 7 20.93 25.75 12.45
N ASN A 8 20.21 25.64 11.35
CA ASN A 8 20.02 24.50 10.49
C ASN A 8 19.01 23.46 10.97
N GLN A 9 17.75 23.85 11.06
CA GLN A 9 16.68 22.89 10.94
C GLN A 9 16.60 22.43 9.48
N THR A 10 17.23 21.29 9.17
CA THR A 10 16.88 20.55 7.97
C THR A 10 15.36 20.31 7.99
N ALA A 11 14.68 20.57 6.86
CA ALA A 11 13.23 20.39 6.79
C ALA A 11 12.87 18.97 7.29
N PRO A 12 11.77 18.82 8.03
CA PRO A 12 11.34 17.49 8.49
C PRO A 12 11.27 16.51 7.33
N LEU A 13 11.68 15.25 7.54
CA LEU A 13 11.70 14.21 6.51
C LEU A 13 10.33 14.09 5.80
N SER A 14 9.24 14.18 6.57
CA SER A 14 7.88 14.19 6.02
C SER A 14 7.64 15.31 5.01
N ARG A 15 8.22 16.47 5.24
CA ARG A 15 8.14 17.59 4.30
C ARG A 15 8.92 17.31 3.02
N ALA A 16 10.14 16.77 3.13
CA ALA A 16 10.95 16.43 1.97
C ALA A 16 10.27 15.34 1.11
N ILE A 17 9.64 14.33 1.74
CA ILE A 17 8.86 13.31 1.07
C ILE A 17 7.66 13.94 0.33
N ALA A 18 6.91 14.81 0.99
CA ALA A 18 5.76 15.50 0.39
C ALA A 18 6.18 16.38 -0.81
N ASP A 19 7.24 17.16 -0.67
CA ASP A 19 7.77 18.01 -1.73
C ASP A 19 8.24 17.16 -2.93
N ARG A 20 8.88 16.01 -2.68
CA ARG A 20 9.28 15.04 -3.71
C ARG A 20 8.05 14.48 -4.45
N ALA A 21 7.04 14.04 -3.71
CA ALA A 21 5.81 13.51 -4.28
C ALA A 21 5.09 14.52 -5.19
N LEU A 22 5.04 15.78 -4.77
CA LEU A 22 4.39 16.86 -5.54
C LEU A 22 5.18 17.27 -6.80
N THR A 23 6.48 17.00 -6.86
CA THR A 23 7.33 17.37 -8.00
C THR A 23 7.54 16.25 -8.99
N LEU A 24 7.25 15.00 -8.65
CA LEU A 24 7.40 13.87 -9.55
C LEU A 24 6.46 14.01 -10.76
N ARG A 25 6.98 13.71 -11.94
CA ARG A 25 6.22 13.69 -13.19
C ARG A 25 6.38 12.34 -13.86
N TRP A 26 5.32 11.85 -14.49
CA TRP A 26 5.32 10.54 -15.13
C TRP A 26 6.40 10.41 -16.20
N GLU A 27 6.60 11.47 -16.99
CA GLU A 27 7.61 11.51 -18.04
C GLU A 27 9.04 11.42 -17.53
N ALA A 28 9.27 11.81 -16.27
CA ALA A 28 10.58 11.72 -15.62
C ALA A 28 10.86 10.33 -15.01
N VAL A 29 9.85 9.44 -14.94
CA VAL A 29 10.03 8.06 -14.47
C VAL A 29 10.69 7.23 -15.58
N PRO A 30 11.82 6.54 -15.33
CA PRO A 30 12.45 5.65 -16.29
C PRO A 30 11.47 4.60 -16.87
N GLU A 31 11.63 4.22 -18.12
CA GLU A 31 10.69 3.33 -18.81
C GLU A 31 10.65 1.94 -18.19
N ASP A 32 11.79 1.40 -17.81
CA ASP A 32 11.92 0.13 -17.11
C ASP A 32 11.18 0.12 -15.77
N VAL A 33 11.22 1.24 -15.02
CA VAL A 33 10.47 1.41 -13.77
C VAL A 33 8.97 1.47 -14.05
N ARG A 34 8.55 2.18 -15.11
CA ARG A 34 7.14 2.24 -15.51
C ARG A 34 6.60 0.87 -15.91
N ASP A 35 7.39 0.09 -16.63
CA ASP A 35 6.99 -1.26 -17.05
C ASP A 35 6.95 -2.22 -15.87
N TYR A 36 7.93 -2.15 -14.97
CA TYR A 36 7.93 -2.96 -13.75
C TYR A 36 6.72 -2.64 -12.86
N LEU A 37 6.40 -1.36 -12.67
CA LEU A 37 5.21 -0.95 -11.92
C LEU A 37 3.91 -1.52 -12.51
N ARG A 38 3.79 -1.52 -13.85
CA ARG A 38 2.61 -2.12 -14.52
C ARG A 38 2.52 -3.62 -14.25
N LEU A 39 3.66 -4.32 -14.22
CA LEU A 39 3.70 -5.74 -13.88
C LEU A 39 3.29 -5.99 -12.42
N CYS A 40 3.80 -5.21 -11.47
CA CYS A 40 3.40 -5.31 -10.07
C CYS A 40 1.89 -5.09 -9.90
N ILE A 41 1.31 -4.10 -10.58
CA ILE A 41 -0.13 -3.85 -10.53
C ILE A 41 -0.93 -5.00 -11.16
N ALA A 42 -0.48 -5.52 -12.30
CA ALA A 42 -1.14 -6.65 -12.97
C ALA A 42 -1.11 -7.90 -12.10
N ASP A 43 0.03 -8.18 -11.47
CA ASP A 43 0.21 -9.27 -10.53
C ASP A 43 -0.70 -9.13 -9.32
N ALA A 44 -0.69 -7.98 -8.66
CA ALA A 44 -1.55 -7.68 -7.52
C ALA A 44 -3.04 -7.87 -7.83
N ILE A 45 -3.50 -7.43 -9.01
CA ILE A 45 -4.88 -7.66 -9.46
C ILE A 45 -5.13 -9.17 -9.66
N GLY A 46 -4.19 -9.89 -10.26
CA GLY A 46 -4.28 -11.35 -10.45
C GLY A 46 -4.38 -12.09 -9.12
N ILE A 47 -3.54 -11.74 -8.15
CA ILE A 47 -3.58 -12.29 -6.79
C ILE A 47 -4.92 -11.98 -6.10
N ALA A 48 -5.42 -10.75 -6.23
CA ALA A 48 -6.71 -10.39 -5.65
C ALA A 48 -7.85 -11.27 -6.19
N PHE A 49 -7.87 -11.56 -7.50
CA PHE A 49 -8.84 -12.50 -8.08
C PHE A 49 -8.64 -13.93 -7.59
N ALA A 50 -7.40 -14.40 -7.46
CA ALA A 50 -7.08 -15.73 -6.95
C ALA A 50 -7.53 -15.88 -5.49
N SER A 51 -7.30 -14.88 -4.67
CA SER A 51 -7.65 -14.82 -3.24
C SER A 51 -9.16 -15.03 -2.98
N ARG A 52 -10.00 -14.62 -3.93
CA ARG A 52 -11.47 -14.77 -3.80
C ARG A 52 -11.98 -16.20 -3.68
N ARG A 53 -11.14 -17.19 -3.98
CA ARG A 53 -11.48 -18.62 -3.84
C ARG A 53 -11.33 -19.15 -2.42
N TYR A 54 -10.78 -18.35 -1.52
CA TYR A 54 -10.43 -18.75 -0.16
C TYR A 54 -11.43 -18.18 0.86
N SER A 55 -11.63 -18.92 1.94
CA SER A 55 -12.61 -18.57 2.98
C SER A 55 -12.34 -17.23 3.66
N PHE A 56 -11.09 -16.83 3.81
CA PHE A 56 -10.77 -15.53 4.40
C PHE A 56 -11.36 -14.36 3.60
N SER A 57 -11.42 -14.51 2.27
CA SER A 57 -11.98 -13.47 1.41
C SER A 57 -13.50 -13.36 1.54
N SER A 58 -14.21 -14.49 1.59
CA SER A 58 -15.65 -14.47 1.84
C SER A 58 -15.98 -13.91 3.22
N MET A 59 -15.25 -14.33 4.25
CA MET A 59 -15.42 -13.81 5.62
C MET A 59 -15.19 -12.30 5.70
N ALA A 60 -14.19 -11.78 5.00
CA ALA A 60 -13.93 -10.35 4.95
C ALA A 60 -15.04 -9.57 4.25
N LEU A 61 -15.52 -10.08 3.13
CA LEU A 61 -16.64 -9.49 2.39
C LEU A 61 -17.94 -9.53 3.20
N ASP A 62 -18.26 -10.66 3.85
CA ASP A 62 -19.43 -10.79 4.71
C ASP A 62 -19.36 -9.82 5.91
N SER A 63 -18.17 -9.66 6.50
CA SER A 63 -17.97 -8.69 7.56
C SER A 63 -18.14 -7.26 7.09
N LEU A 64 -17.70 -6.96 5.86
CA LEU A 64 -17.89 -5.65 5.26
C LEU A 64 -19.37 -5.34 5.04
N GLU A 65 -20.20 -6.32 4.63
CA GLU A 65 -21.64 -6.12 4.44
C GLU A 65 -22.34 -5.52 5.67
N LEU A 66 -21.86 -5.84 6.87
CA LEU A 66 -22.39 -5.31 8.13
C LEU A 66 -21.97 -3.87 8.43
N LEU A 67 -20.83 -3.42 7.85
CA LEU A 67 -20.17 -2.17 8.23
C LEU A 67 -19.95 -1.22 7.06
N ARG A 68 -20.26 -1.66 5.83
CA ARG A 68 -19.96 -0.91 4.61
C ARG A 68 -20.67 0.44 4.58
N SER A 69 -19.97 1.40 4.00
CA SER A 69 -20.52 2.70 3.66
C SER A 69 -20.62 2.84 2.15
N GLU A 70 -21.63 3.54 1.68
CA GLU A 70 -21.77 3.88 0.27
C GLU A 70 -20.59 4.72 -0.23
N GLY A 71 -20.19 4.52 -1.49
CA GLY A 71 -19.10 5.26 -2.09
C GLY A 71 -18.87 4.92 -3.56
N GLY A 72 -17.82 5.46 -4.13
CA GLY A 72 -17.48 5.32 -5.55
C GLY A 72 -16.26 4.45 -5.84
N SER A 73 -15.73 3.73 -4.83
CA SER A 73 -14.49 2.97 -4.98
C SER A 73 -14.73 1.48 -5.18
N THR A 74 -13.88 0.85 -6.00
CA THR A 74 -14.01 -0.56 -6.44
C THR A 74 -13.33 -1.50 -5.47
N ILE A 75 -14.01 -2.59 -5.11
CA ILE A 75 -13.36 -3.81 -4.65
C ILE A 75 -13.09 -4.69 -5.88
N ILE A 76 -11.85 -5.13 -6.06
CA ILE A 76 -11.42 -5.94 -7.21
C ILE A 76 -12.28 -7.20 -7.30
N GLY A 77 -12.94 -7.36 -8.45
CA GLY A 77 -13.85 -8.49 -8.71
C GLY A 77 -15.26 -8.35 -8.13
N GLN A 78 -15.63 -7.21 -7.54
CA GLN A 78 -17.02 -6.89 -7.18
C GLN A 78 -17.61 -5.89 -8.18
N THR A 79 -18.92 -5.93 -8.34
CA THR A 79 -19.67 -5.00 -9.19
C THR A 79 -20.11 -3.75 -8.43
N GLU A 80 -20.34 -3.90 -7.15
CA GLU A 80 -20.80 -2.82 -6.28
C GLU A 80 -19.64 -1.93 -5.84
N LYS A 81 -19.92 -0.65 -5.73
CA LYS A 81 -18.99 0.35 -5.24
C LYS A 81 -19.22 0.58 -3.75
N VAL A 82 -18.12 0.88 -3.04
CA VAL A 82 -18.13 1.12 -1.60
C VAL A 82 -17.33 2.38 -1.25
N ALA A 83 -17.34 2.78 0.02
CA ALA A 83 -16.51 3.86 0.49
C ALA A 83 -15.01 3.57 0.26
N MET A 84 -14.24 4.61 0.03
CA MET A 84 -12.79 4.55 -0.24
C MET A 84 -12.03 3.73 0.82
N ARG A 85 -12.35 3.92 2.11
CA ARG A 85 -11.74 3.17 3.22
C ARG A 85 -11.98 1.66 3.06
N ASP A 86 -13.20 1.29 2.76
CA ASP A 86 -13.65 -0.10 2.69
C ASP A 86 -13.03 -0.80 1.47
N ALA A 87 -13.00 -0.10 0.33
CA ALA A 87 -12.33 -0.59 -0.87
C ALA A 87 -10.82 -0.80 -0.65
N ALA A 88 -10.14 0.16 -0.03
CA ALA A 88 -8.72 0.04 0.26
C ALA A 88 -8.42 -1.14 1.19
N LEU A 89 -9.20 -1.29 2.25
CA LEU A 89 -9.04 -2.38 3.22
C LEU A 89 -9.20 -3.76 2.57
N ILE A 90 -10.31 -3.96 1.85
CA ILE A 90 -10.60 -5.27 1.24
C ILE A 90 -9.63 -5.58 0.10
N ASN A 91 -9.30 -4.61 -0.75
CA ASN A 91 -8.31 -4.84 -1.80
C ASN A 91 -6.93 -5.19 -1.23
N GLY A 92 -6.50 -4.54 -0.15
CA GLY A 92 -5.27 -4.88 0.54
C GLY A 92 -5.28 -6.32 1.05
N LEU A 93 -6.36 -6.74 1.70
CA LEU A 93 -6.55 -8.11 2.16
C LEU A 93 -6.56 -9.12 1.00
N LEU A 94 -7.20 -8.80 -0.12
CA LEU A 94 -7.24 -9.68 -1.28
C LEU A 94 -5.87 -9.82 -1.94
N ILE A 95 -5.08 -8.75 -2.02
CA ILE A 95 -3.75 -8.76 -2.63
C ILE A 95 -2.77 -9.51 -1.73
N HIS A 96 -2.77 -9.23 -0.42
CA HIS A 96 -1.80 -9.81 0.50
C HIS A 96 -2.19 -11.20 1.04
N GLY A 97 -3.44 -11.57 1.01
CA GLY A 97 -3.98 -12.73 1.72
C GLY A 97 -3.41 -14.10 1.36
N LEU A 98 -2.73 -14.23 0.22
CA LEU A 98 -2.01 -15.45 -0.19
C LEU A 98 -0.51 -15.39 0.06
N ASP A 99 0.02 -14.24 0.48
CA ASP A 99 1.45 -14.01 0.69
C ASP A 99 2.30 -14.29 -0.59
N TYR A 100 1.73 -13.95 -1.75
CA TYR A 100 2.36 -14.11 -3.08
C TYR A 100 2.76 -12.79 -3.72
N ASP A 101 2.35 -11.68 -3.10
CA ASP A 101 2.62 -10.34 -3.55
C ASP A 101 4.10 -9.96 -3.46
N ASP A 102 4.47 -8.96 -4.24
CA ASP A 102 5.84 -8.50 -4.37
C ASP A 102 6.48 -8.14 -3.02
N THR A 103 7.76 -8.47 -2.89
CA THR A 103 8.54 -8.20 -1.69
C THR A 103 9.79 -7.40 -2.02
N HIS A 104 9.94 -6.23 -1.45
CA HIS A 104 11.18 -5.48 -1.50
C HIS A 104 12.17 -6.05 -0.48
N LEU A 105 13.11 -6.89 -0.95
CA LEU A 105 13.98 -7.71 -0.09
C LEU A 105 14.83 -6.92 0.90
N ALA A 106 15.31 -5.73 0.51
CA ALA A 106 16.16 -4.92 1.39
C ALA A 106 15.40 -4.32 2.59
N SER A 107 14.09 -4.06 2.43
CA SER A 107 13.23 -3.55 3.49
C SER A 107 12.35 -4.62 4.12
N VAL A 108 12.23 -5.78 3.48
CA VAL A 108 11.32 -6.88 3.88
C VAL A 108 9.87 -6.39 3.99
N VAL A 109 9.41 -5.66 2.96
CA VAL A 109 8.07 -5.04 2.90
C VAL A 109 7.36 -5.47 1.63
N HIS A 110 6.09 -5.82 1.74
CA HIS A 110 5.16 -6.08 0.64
C HIS A 110 4.54 -4.76 0.18
N CYS A 111 5.24 -4.06 -0.73
CA CYS A 111 4.93 -2.67 -1.02
C CYS A 111 3.61 -2.50 -1.80
N THR A 112 3.36 -3.33 -2.82
CA THR A 112 2.18 -3.14 -3.70
C THR A 112 0.88 -3.43 -2.98
N ALA A 113 0.86 -4.36 -2.01
CA ALA A 113 -0.34 -4.71 -1.25
C ALA A 113 -0.87 -3.57 -0.37
N SER A 114 0.00 -2.66 0.07
CA SER A 114 -0.38 -1.45 0.81
C SER A 114 -0.62 -0.26 -0.11
N ALA A 115 0.26 -0.06 -1.09
CA ALA A 115 0.30 1.11 -1.96
C ALA A 115 -0.89 1.16 -2.95
N LEU A 116 -1.09 0.09 -3.72
CA LEU A 116 -2.08 0.05 -4.79
C LEU A 116 -3.52 0.21 -4.29
N PRO A 117 -3.98 -0.49 -3.24
CA PRO A 117 -5.35 -0.35 -2.75
C PRO A 117 -5.70 1.07 -2.30
N ALA A 118 -4.79 1.72 -1.61
CA ALA A 118 -4.98 3.09 -1.14
C ALA A 118 -5.02 4.08 -2.32
N ALA A 119 -4.08 3.94 -3.26
CA ALA A 119 -4.00 4.79 -4.44
C ALA A 119 -5.23 4.62 -5.35
N LEU A 120 -5.66 3.37 -5.60
CA LEU A 120 -6.82 3.05 -6.43
C LEU A 120 -8.11 3.63 -5.84
N ALA A 121 -8.37 3.35 -4.58
CA ALA A 121 -9.57 3.82 -3.91
C ALA A 121 -9.67 5.35 -3.89
N LEU A 122 -8.54 6.04 -3.65
CA LEU A 122 -8.47 7.49 -3.67
C LEU A 122 -8.63 8.06 -5.09
N ALA A 123 -7.97 7.44 -6.08
CA ALA A 123 -8.07 7.89 -7.47
C ALA A 123 -9.50 7.80 -7.99
N GLU A 124 -10.20 6.68 -7.73
CA GLU A 124 -11.61 6.53 -8.10
C GLU A 124 -12.52 7.54 -7.37
N ALA A 125 -12.37 7.67 -6.06
CA ALA A 125 -13.19 8.59 -5.27
C ALA A 125 -13.03 10.06 -5.70
N ARG A 126 -11.90 10.41 -6.30
CA ARG A 126 -11.57 11.77 -6.77
C ARG A 126 -11.62 11.93 -8.28
N GLY A 127 -12.01 10.91 -9.04
CA GLY A 127 -12.06 10.95 -10.50
C GLY A 127 -10.70 11.24 -11.13
N GLN A 128 -9.62 10.72 -10.57
CA GLN A 128 -8.26 10.95 -11.06
C GLN A 128 -7.95 10.09 -12.29
N SER A 129 -6.94 10.50 -13.05
CA SER A 129 -6.48 9.77 -14.24
C SER A 129 -5.72 8.49 -13.86
N GLY A 130 -5.61 7.55 -14.81
CA GLY A 130 -4.75 6.36 -14.65
C GLY A 130 -3.29 6.72 -14.42
N GLU A 131 -2.80 7.81 -15.02
CA GLU A 131 -1.44 8.32 -14.77
C GLU A 131 -1.26 8.76 -13.32
N ALA A 132 -2.23 9.48 -12.76
CA ALA A 132 -2.21 9.88 -11.35
C ALA A 132 -2.23 8.65 -10.42
N LEU A 133 -2.98 7.60 -10.77
CA LEU A 133 -2.96 6.32 -10.08
C LEU A 133 -1.57 5.69 -10.12
N LEU A 134 -0.94 5.60 -11.29
CA LEU A 134 0.40 5.02 -11.44
C LEU A 134 1.44 5.79 -10.63
N LEU A 135 1.44 7.12 -10.70
CA LEU A 135 2.36 7.97 -9.94
C LEU A 135 2.16 7.83 -8.43
N SER A 136 0.93 7.82 -7.96
CA SER A 136 0.66 7.69 -6.52
C SER A 136 1.03 6.31 -5.99
N THR A 137 0.80 5.25 -6.77
CA THR A 137 1.24 3.89 -6.43
C THR A 137 2.76 3.81 -6.37
N LEU A 138 3.46 4.34 -7.38
CA LEU A 138 4.93 4.38 -7.40
C LEU A 138 5.49 5.11 -6.18
N MET A 139 4.95 6.29 -5.87
CA MET A 139 5.42 7.08 -4.73
C MET A 139 5.19 6.35 -3.40
N ALA A 140 4.07 5.65 -3.25
CA ALA A 140 3.81 4.88 -2.04
C ALA A 140 4.80 3.71 -1.90
N ILE A 141 5.06 2.97 -2.98
CA ILE A 141 6.07 1.90 -3.02
C ILE A 141 7.47 2.43 -2.65
N GLU A 142 7.88 3.55 -3.24
CA GLU A 142 9.18 4.19 -2.96
C GLU A 142 9.30 4.60 -1.48
N ILE A 143 8.24 5.15 -0.91
CA ILE A 143 8.22 5.55 0.50
C ILE A 143 8.30 4.32 1.41
N ASP A 144 7.51 3.28 1.15
CA ASP A 144 7.51 2.03 1.91
C ASP A 144 8.90 1.37 1.88
N ALA A 145 9.50 1.24 0.68
CA ALA A 145 10.83 0.69 0.50
C ALA A 145 11.92 1.52 1.20
N MET A 146 11.83 2.84 1.10
CA MET A 146 12.77 3.75 1.76
C MET A 146 12.66 3.65 3.28
N LEU A 147 11.47 3.70 3.84
CA LEU A 147 11.25 3.63 5.28
C LEU A 147 11.71 2.27 5.84
N GLY A 148 11.34 1.19 5.17
CA GLY A 148 11.74 -0.15 5.57
C GLY A 148 13.27 -0.36 5.51
N THR A 149 13.92 0.16 4.46
CA THR A 149 15.39 0.11 4.33
C THR A 149 16.08 0.92 5.42
N GLN A 150 15.61 2.12 5.71
CA GLN A 150 16.17 2.97 6.76
C GLN A 150 15.96 2.37 8.17
N ALA A 151 14.88 1.64 8.36
CA ALA A 151 14.62 0.91 9.60
C ALA A 151 15.50 -0.34 9.77
N GLY A 152 16.27 -0.75 8.76
CA GLY A 152 17.21 -1.87 8.84
C GLY A 152 16.54 -3.22 9.16
N GLY A 153 15.33 -3.44 8.70
CA GLY A 153 14.57 -4.66 8.94
C GLY A 153 13.98 -4.79 10.37
N VAL A 154 14.04 -3.72 11.17
CA VAL A 154 13.51 -3.73 12.56
C VAL A 154 12.00 -4.01 12.61
N PHE A 155 11.26 -3.68 11.56
CA PHE A 155 9.81 -3.91 11.51
C PHE A 155 9.45 -5.40 11.44
N GLN A 156 10.24 -6.22 10.78
CA GLN A 156 9.95 -7.64 10.59
C GLN A 156 9.82 -8.43 11.91
N PRO A 157 10.77 -8.35 12.87
CA PRO A 157 10.64 -9.06 14.13
C PRO A 157 9.38 -8.68 14.92
N VAL A 158 8.98 -7.42 14.86
CA VAL A 158 7.80 -6.91 15.56
C VAL A 158 6.52 -7.46 14.93
N SER A 159 6.42 -7.45 13.60
CA SER A 159 5.25 -7.97 12.88
C SER A 159 5.04 -9.46 13.14
N TYR A 160 6.07 -10.27 13.01
CA TYR A 160 5.97 -11.70 13.26
C TYR A 160 5.74 -12.03 14.74
N THR A 161 6.30 -11.28 15.66
CA THR A 161 6.06 -11.46 17.09
C THR A 161 4.59 -11.26 17.44
N HIS A 162 3.95 -10.25 16.88
CA HIS A 162 2.53 -9.99 17.11
C HIS A 162 1.60 -11.03 16.47
N LEU A 163 1.98 -11.59 15.32
CA LEU A 163 1.19 -12.57 14.60
C LEU A 163 1.37 -14.00 15.16
N THR A 164 2.55 -14.33 15.69
CA THR A 164 2.86 -15.71 16.14
C THR A 164 2.61 -15.96 17.61
N LEU A 165 2.61 -14.94 18.45
CA LEU A 165 2.34 -15.12 19.90
C LEU A 165 0.99 -15.80 20.22
N PRO A 166 -0.11 -15.57 19.49
CA PRO A 166 -1.36 -16.30 19.72
C PRO A 166 -1.32 -17.76 19.28
N THR A 167 -0.53 -18.10 18.25
CA THR A 167 -0.47 -19.46 17.68
C THR A 167 0.47 -20.38 18.44
N ASN A 168 1.44 -19.86 19.19
CA ASN A 168 2.37 -20.65 20.01
C ASN A 168 1.82 -21.05 21.38
N ARG A 169 0.51 -20.85 21.62
CA ARG A 169 -0.15 -21.28 22.88
C ARG A 169 -0.78 -22.65 22.82
N GLU A 170 -0.67 -23.36 21.71
CA GLU A 170 -1.13 -24.73 21.56
C GLU A 170 0.05 -25.71 21.67
N VAL A 171 0.73 -25.72 22.79
CA VAL A 171 1.55 -26.88 23.23
C VAL A 171 1.33 -27.09 24.70
#